data_9e6d2eca12d8779d61502fb257eb5946
#
_entry.id   9e6d2eca12d8779d61502fb257eb5946
#
_cell.length_a   1.000
_cell.length_b   1.000
_cell.length_c   1.000
_cell.angle_alpha   90.00
_cell.angle_beta   90.00
_cell.angle_gamma   90.00
#
_symmetry.space_group_name_H-M   'P 1'
#
loop_
_entity.id
_entity.type
_entity.pdbx_description
1 polymer ?
#
loop_
_entity_poly.entity_id
_entity_poly.type
_entity_poly.pdbx_seq_one_letter_code
_entity_poly.pdbx_strand_id
1 'polypeptide(L)'
;MDVTLFDLGEEESTIHCEGSMGEYGKVYATLRLKYGADRSSGTFTSQGRGVVDENTFFSGTGVGIWSREGTKIHMTEVGHIDDGTQNLYKTILDGLTKK
;
A
#
# COMPACT_ATOMS: atom_id res chain seq x y z
N MET A 1 7.78 -4.51 4.16
CA MET A 1 7.91 -3.71 2.95
C MET A 1 8.42 -2.33 3.32
N ASP A 2 9.38 -1.81 2.60
CA ASP A 2 9.99 -0.52 2.91
C ASP A 2 9.32 0.60 2.12
N VAL A 3 9.10 1.73 2.78
CA VAL A 3 8.57 2.93 2.13
C VAL A 3 9.71 3.66 1.45
N THR A 4 9.59 3.88 0.15
CA THR A 4 10.62 4.56 -0.63
C THR A 4 10.31 6.03 -0.90
N LEU A 5 9.04 6.41 -0.80
CA LEU A 5 8.62 7.80 -0.99
C LEU A 5 7.33 8.07 -0.22
N PHE A 6 7.30 9.22 0.46
CA PHE A 6 6.12 9.78 1.10
C PHE A 6 5.85 11.14 0.47
N ASP A 7 4.72 11.26 -0.22
CA ASP A 7 4.28 12.53 -0.80
C ASP A 7 3.01 12.97 -0.07
N LEU A 8 3.12 14.00 0.76
CA LEU A 8 2.02 14.48 1.60
C LEU A 8 1.36 15.68 0.95
N GLY A 9 0.13 15.47 0.45
CA GLY A 9 -0.69 16.54 -0.09
C GLY A 9 -1.74 17.02 0.91
N GLU A 10 -2.50 18.03 0.54
CA GLU A 10 -3.58 18.58 1.38
C GLU A 10 -4.80 17.66 1.42
N GLU A 11 -5.14 17.04 0.30
CA GLU A 11 -6.32 16.18 0.15
C GLU A 11 -5.95 14.71 0.02
N GLU A 12 -4.75 14.42 -0.44
CA GLU A 12 -4.31 13.07 -0.75
C GLU A 12 -2.82 12.92 -0.43
N SER A 13 -2.44 11.78 0.12
CA SER A 13 -1.04 11.41 0.30
C SER A 13 -0.72 10.21 -0.57
N THR A 14 0.48 10.20 -1.14
CA THR A 14 0.97 9.09 -1.95
C THR A 14 2.17 8.44 -1.26
N ILE A 15 2.13 7.12 -1.15
CA ILE A 15 3.21 6.35 -0.54
C ILE A 15 3.68 5.31 -1.56
N HIS A 16 4.97 5.30 -1.85
CA HIS A 16 5.60 4.27 -2.65
C HIS A 16 6.38 3.32 -1.75
N CYS A 17 6.18 2.03 -1.94
CA CYS A 17 6.84 0.99 -1.17
C CYS A 17 7.48 -0.03 -2.07
N GLU A 18 8.46 -0.77 -1.55
CA GLU A 18 9.02 -1.93 -2.21
C GLU A 18 9.40 -3.00 -1.20
N GLY A 19 9.45 -4.25 -1.64
CA GLY A 19 9.82 -5.37 -0.79
C GLY A 19 9.76 -6.68 -1.53
N SER A 20 10.16 -7.75 -0.87
CA SER A 20 10.07 -9.11 -1.40
C SER A 20 8.85 -9.80 -0.82
N MET A 21 8.03 -10.41 -1.67
CA MET A 21 6.77 -11.04 -1.25
C MET A 21 6.64 -12.45 -1.80
N GLY A 22 7.55 -13.32 -1.38
CA GLY A 22 7.50 -14.75 -1.68
C GLY A 22 7.40 -15.05 -3.17
N GLU A 23 6.32 -15.73 -3.56
CA GLU A 23 6.11 -16.16 -4.96
C GLU A 23 5.94 -15.01 -5.95
N TYR A 24 5.61 -13.81 -5.48
CA TYR A 24 5.45 -12.63 -6.34
C TYR A 24 6.77 -11.88 -6.56
N GLY A 25 7.86 -12.37 -5.96
CA GLY A 25 9.18 -11.79 -6.14
C GLY A 25 9.31 -10.41 -5.52
N LYS A 26 9.98 -9.50 -6.21
CA LYS A 26 10.11 -8.13 -5.75
C LYS A 26 8.85 -7.33 -6.12
N VAL A 27 8.24 -6.70 -5.14
CA VAL A 27 6.98 -5.98 -5.30
C VAL A 27 7.23 -4.49 -5.12
N TYR A 28 6.65 -3.71 -6.02
CA TYR A 28 6.59 -2.26 -5.97
C TYR A 28 5.12 -1.87 -5.83
N ALA A 29 4.80 -1.07 -4.84
CA ALA A 29 3.42 -0.68 -4.58
C ALA A 29 3.30 0.83 -4.41
N THR A 30 2.18 1.37 -4.89
CA THR A 30 1.80 2.76 -4.70
C THR A 30 0.47 2.80 -3.97
N LEU A 31 0.45 3.51 -2.86
CA LEU A 31 -0.75 3.73 -2.04
C LEU A 31 -1.15 5.18 -2.14
N ARG A 32 -2.43 5.44 -2.45
CA ARG A 32 -2.99 6.78 -2.50
C ARG A 32 -4.05 6.91 -1.43
N LEU A 33 -3.74 7.66 -0.38
CA LEU A 33 -4.59 7.83 0.78
C LEU A 33 -5.35 9.15 0.66
N LYS A 34 -6.68 9.08 0.77
CA LYS A 34 -7.54 10.26 0.79
C LYS A 34 -7.97 10.52 2.23
N TYR A 35 -7.93 11.77 2.64
CA TYR A 35 -8.29 12.17 3.99
C TYR A 35 -9.81 12.23 4.16
N GLY A 36 -10.27 11.72 5.28
CA GLY A 36 -11.62 11.95 5.76
C GLY A 36 -11.78 13.31 6.43
N ALA A 37 -12.95 13.57 7.00
CA ALA A 37 -13.27 14.87 7.58
C ALA A 37 -12.34 15.27 8.73
N ASP A 38 -11.87 14.30 9.51
CA ASP A 38 -10.99 14.54 10.67
C ASP A 38 -9.49 14.50 10.30
N ARG A 39 -9.15 14.21 9.06
CA ARG A 39 -7.78 14.10 8.54
C ARG A 39 -6.89 13.08 9.27
N SER A 40 -7.44 12.27 10.14
CA SER A 40 -6.73 11.19 10.83
C SER A 40 -7.16 9.82 10.35
N SER A 41 -8.12 9.77 9.44
CA SER A 41 -8.60 8.55 8.80
C SER A 41 -9.09 8.85 7.40
N GLY A 42 -9.39 7.82 6.64
CA GLY A 42 -9.91 7.98 5.29
C GLY A 42 -9.93 6.68 4.52
N THR A 43 -10.01 6.81 3.22
CA THR A 43 -9.95 5.68 2.29
C THR A 43 -8.63 5.70 1.52
N PHE A 44 -8.28 4.57 0.90
CA PHE A 44 -7.12 4.54 0.03
C PHE A 44 -7.32 3.54 -1.11
N THR A 45 -6.54 3.74 -2.17
CA THR A 45 -6.39 2.78 -3.24
C THR A 45 -4.93 2.36 -3.34
N SER A 46 -4.69 1.16 -3.82
CA SER A 46 -3.33 0.67 -4.03
C SER A 46 -3.18 0.06 -5.41
N GLN A 47 -1.97 0.16 -5.94
CA GLN A 47 -1.55 -0.51 -7.16
C GLN A 47 -0.18 -1.10 -6.93
N GLY A 48 0.02 -2.34 -7.37
CA GLY A 48 1.29 -3.02 -7.18
C GLY A 48 1.73 -3.78 -8.42
N ARG A 49 3.03 -4.01 -8.50
CA ARG A 49 3.67 -4.83 -9.50
C ARG A 49 4.64 -5.78 -8.81
N GLY A 50 4.55 -7.06 -9.15
CA GLY A 50 5.52 -8.04 -8.71
C GLY A 50 6.37 -8.50 -9.88
N VAL A 51 7.68 -8.57 -9.68
CA VAL A 51 8.64 -9.03 -10.70
C VAL A 51 9.36 -10.24 -10.16
N VAL A 52 9.11 -11.40 -10.73
CA VAL A 52 9.75 -12.67 -10.35
C VAL A 52 11.01 -12.90 -11.16
N ASP A 53 10.91 -12.77 -12.47
CA ASP A 53 12.02 -12.90 -13.42
C ASP A 53 11.72 -12.09 -14.69
N GLU A 54 12.55 -12.25 -15.72
CA GLU A 54 12.42 -11.50 -16.98
C GLU A 54 11.07 -11.66 -17.67
N ASN A 55 10.40 -12.78 -17.44
CA ASN A 55 9.18 -13.15 -18.15
C ASN A 55 7.95 -13.28 -17.26
N THR A 56 8.10 -13.13 -15.94
CA THR A 56 7.02 -13.36 -15.00
C THR A 56 6.73 -12.11 -14.17
N PHE A 57 5.58 -11.51 -14.43
CA PHE A 57 5.10 -10.30 -13.78
C PHE A 57 3.71 -10.52 -13.21
N PHE A 58 3.46 -9.89 -12.08
CA PHE A 58 2.12 -9.83 -11.49
C PHE A 58 1.72 -8.38 -11.29
N SER A 59 0.45 -8.10 -11.41
CA SER A 59 -0.09 -6.80 -11.02
C SER A 59 -1.28 -6.98 -10.10
N GLY A 60 -1.43 -6.03 -9.19
CA GLY A 60 -2.51 -6.07 -8.22
C GLY A 60 -3.07 -4.69 -7.97
N THR A 61 -4.32 -4.66 -7.55
CA THR A 61 -5.00 -3.44 -7.13
C THR A 61 -5.73 -3.72 -5.83
N GLY A 62 -5.95 -2.68 -5.04
CA GLY A 62 -6.68 -2.81 -3.80
C GLY A 62 -7.37 -1.52 -3.42
N VAL A 63 -8.34 -1.65 -2.53
CA VAL A 63 -9.04 -0.51 -1.91
C VAL A 63 -9.18 -0.80 -0.43
N GLY A 64 -9.22 0.24 0.38
CA GLY A 64 -9.34 0.04 1.79
C GLY A 64 -9.58 1.31 2.58
N ILE A 65 -9.43 1.18 3.90
CA ILE A 65 -9.57 2.26 4.85
C ILE A 65 -8.27 2.37 5.65
N TRP A 66 -7.98 3.57 6.10
CA TRP A 66 -6.82 3.82 6.94
C TRP A 66 -7.18 4.74 8.11
N SER A 67 -6.41 4.61 9.18
CA SER A 67 -6.49 5.52 10.32
C SER A 67 -5.09 5.75 10.87
N ARG A 68 -4.87 6.94 11.41
CA ARG A 68 -3.59 7.32 11.99
C ARG A 68 -3.68 7.36 13.51
N GLU A 69 -2.65 6.81 14.14
CA GLU A 69 -2.48 6.88 15.59
C GLU A 69 -1.02 7.25 15.88
N GLY A 70 -0.78 8.51 16.24
CA GLY A 70 0.59 9.01 16.39
C GLY A 70 1.33 9.00 15.06
N THR A 71 2.47 8.29 15.01
CA THR A 71 3.26 8.13 13.77
C THR A 71 2.87 6.91 12.97
N LYS A 72 1.92 6.11 13.46
CA LYS A 72 1.51 4.86 12.83
C LYS A 72 0.26 5.01 12.01
N ILE A 73 0.24 4.42 10.84
CA ILE A 73 -0.92 4.34 9.97
C ILE A 73 -1.38 2.89 9.92
N HIS A 74 -2.61 2.67 10.37
CA HIS A 74 -3.26 1.36 10.32
C HIS A 74 -4.12 1.29 9.07
N MET A 75 -3.90 0.27 8.25
CA MET A 75 -4.62 0.11 6.99
C MET A 75 -5.25 -1.27 6.91
N THR A 76 -6.50 -1.30 6.43
CA THR A 76 -7.20 -2.54 6.10
C THR A 76 -7.60 -2.47 4.63
N GLU A 77 -7.22 -3.47 3.85
CA GLU A 77 -7.32 -3.46 2.41
C GLU A 77 -7.89 -4.76 1.88
N VAL A 78 -8.73 -4.68 0.85
CA VAL A 78 -9.10 -5.82 0.02
C VAL A 78 -8.36 -5.67 -1.30
N GLY A 79 -7.51 -6.66 -1.62
CA GLY A 79 -6.67 -6.64 -2.80
C GLY A 79 -6.99 -7.77 -3.76
N HIS A 80 -6.77 -7.50 -5.04
CA HIS A 80 -6.93 -8.46 -6.13
C HIS A 80 -5.66 -8.48 -6.98
N ILE A 81 -5.16 -9.68 -7.26
CA ILE A 81 -3.98 -9.90 -8.09
C ILE A 81 -4.43 -10.53 -9.39
N ASP A 82 -3.74 -10.25 -10.50
CA ASP A 82 -4.14 -10.68 -11.83
C ASP A 82 -4.05 -12.20 -12.06
N ASP A 83 -3.50 -12.96 -11.12
CA ASP A 83 -3.58 -14.42 -11.11
C ASP A 83 -4.90 -14.96 -10.54
N GLY A 84 -5.83 -14.07 -10.16
CA GLY A 84 -7.11 -14.43 -9.58
C GLY A 84 -7.14 -14.44 -8.06
N THR A 85 -6.02 -14.20 -7.40
CA THR A 85 -5.94 -14.19 -5.94
C THR A 85 -6.61 -12.96 -5.37
N GLN A 86 -7.43 -13.17 -4.33
CA GLN A 86 -8.07 -12.09 -3.57
C GLN A 86 -7.66 -12.20 -2.11
N ASN A 87 -7.27 -11.09 -1.51
CA ASN A 87 -6.75 -11.08 -0.15
C ASN A 87 -7.33 -9.92 0.66
N LEU A 88 -7.43 -10.16 1.96
CA LEU A 88 -7.69 -9.12 2.95
C LEU A 88 -6.39 -8.88 3.71
N TYR A 89 -5.90 -7.66 3.67
CA TYR A 89 -4.65 -7.28 4.34
C TYR A 89 -4.92 -6.30 5.47
N LYS A 90 -4.15 -6.47 6.55
CA LYS A 90 -4.02 -5.45 7.60
C LYS A 90 -2.56 -5.08 7.68
N THR A 91 -2.27 -3.80 7.52
CA THR A 91 -0.91 -3.29 7.48
C THR A 91 -0.76 -2.12 8.43
N ILE A 92 0.38 -2.07 9.10
CA ILE A 92 0.76 -0.93 9.94
C ILE A 92 2.04 -0.35 9.37
N LEU A 93 1.99 0.93 8.99
CA LEU A 93 3.16 1.68 8.57
C LEU A 93 3.52 2.70 9.63
N ASP A 94 4.81 2.85 9.90
CA ASP A 94 5.30 3.87 10.81
C ASP A 94 5.94 4.99 9.98
N GLY A 95 5.34 6.19 10.04
CA GLY A 95 5.82 7.35 9.29
C GLY A 95 7.18 7.84 9.76
N LEU A 96 7.57 7.51 10.99
CA LEU A 96 8.87 7.88 11.52
C LEU A 96 9.99 6.94 11.04
N THR A 97 9.73 5.63 11.03
CA THR A 97 10.72 4.62 10.62
C THR A 97 10.59 4.20 9.17
N LYS A 98 9.49 4.52 8.52
CA LYS A 98 9.16 4.16 7.14
C LYS A 98 9.06 2.65 6.90
N LYS A 99 8.50 1.94 7.86
CA LYS A 99 8.31 0.49 7.75
C LYS A 99 6.90 0.06 8.05
#